data_71623afbef9f7e04a85eae8ecb2bdceb
#
_entry.id   71623afbef9f7e04a85eae8ecb2bdceb
#
_cell.length_a   1.000
_cell.length_b   1.000
_cell.length_c   1.000
_cell.angle_alpha   90.00
_cell.angle_beta   90.00
_cell.angle_gamma   90.00
#
_symmetry.space_group_name_H-M   'P 1'
#
loop_
_entity.id
_entity.type
_entity.pdbx_description
1 polymer ?
#
loop_
_entity_poly.entity_id
_entity_poly.type
_entity_poly.pdbx_seq_one_letter_code
_entity_poly.pdbx_strand_id
1 'polypeptide(L)' 'MRHGIPGEDIHHAIDNAVAVDEVGDDPVRWLVLGPGRAGNLLELVVMDRPAGPAVIHAMPMRAQYRRLLPKGRREQE' A
#
# COMPACT_ATOMS: atom_id res chain seq x y z
N MET A 1 5.66 10.88 -10.14
CA MET A 1 4.81 9.93 -10.86
C MET A 1 4.86 8.56 -10.20
N ARG A 2 3.75 7.99 -9.97
CA ARG A 2 3.67 6.77 -9.17
C ARG A 2 3.51 5.54 -10.05
N HIS A 3 4.44 5.37 -10.98
CA HIS A 3 4.47 4.21 -11.87
C HIS A 3 3.18 4.04 -12.65
N GLY A 4 2.47 5.15 -12.89
CA GLY A 4 1.27 5.12 -13.71
C GLY A 4 0.03 4.59 -13.00
N ILE A 5 0.06 4.39 -11.69
CA ILE A 5 -1.12 3.93 -10.96
C ILE A 5 -2.13 5.07 -10.86
N PRO A 6 -3.37 4.87 -11.31
CA PRO A 6 -4.40 5.92 -11.19
C PRO A 6 -4.68 6.28 -9.74
N GLY A 7 -4.99 7.54 -9.49
CA GLY A 7 -5.30 8.00 -8.15
C GLY A 7 -6.46 7.25 -7.51
N GLU A 8 -7.48 6.90 -8.30
CA GLU A 8 -8.61 6.14 -7.76
C GLU A 8 -8.19 4.78 -7.24
N ASP A 9 -7.20 4.14 -7.89
CA ASP A 9 -6.71 2.86 -7.43
C ASP A 9 -5.92 3.01 -6.14
N ILE A 10 -5.17 4.12 -6.02
CA ILE A 10 -4.44 4.41 -4.79
C ILE A 10 -5.40 4.61 -3.63
N HIS A 11 -6.45 5.41 -3.84
CA HIS A 11 -7.45 5.61 -2.80
C HIS A 11 -8.14 4.31 -2.42
N HIS A 12 -8.49 3.51 -3.41
CA HIS A 12 -9.15 2.23 -3.16
C HIS A 12 -8.25 1.32 -2.31
N ALA A 13 -6.95 1.30 -2.63
CA ALA A 13 -6.01 0.46 -1.90
C ALA A 13 -5.88 0.90 -0.44
N ILE A 14 -5.86 2.22 -0.20
CA ILE A 14 -5.77 2.73 1.16
C ILE A 14 -7.05 2.39 1.94
N ASP A 15 -8.20 2.61 1.33
CA ASP A 15 -9.48 2.36 1.98
C ASP A 15 -9.68 0.87 2.28
N ASN A 16 -9.04 0.01 1.52
CA ASN A 16 -9.20 -1.44 1.66
C ASN A 16 -7.87 -2.11 2.01
N ALA A 17 -6.99 -1.40 2.70
CA ALA A 17 -5.68 -1.92 3.03
C ALA A 17 -5.78 -3.24 3.78
N VAL A 18 -4.97 -4.20 3.39
CA VAL A 18 -4.91 -5.51 4.02
C VAL A 18 -3.69 -5.66 4.92
N ALA A 19 -2.72 -4.76 4.81
CA ALA A 19 -1.55 -4.75 5.68
C ALA A 19 -0.99 -3.34 5.71
N VAL A 20 -0.54 -2.91 6.88
CA VAL A 20 0.10 -1.61 7.08
C VAL A 20 1.29 -1.84 8.00
N ASP A 21 2.43 -1.32 7.62
CA ASP A 21 3.66 -1.52 8.38
C ASP A 21 4.48 -0.24 8.39
N GLU A 22 4.98 0.15 9.54
CA GLU A 22 5.82 1.34 9.63
C GLU A 22 7.22 1.01 9.13
N VAL A 23 7.73 1.78 8.17
CA VAL A 23 9.00 1.47 7.52
C VAL A 23 10.03 2.57 7.66
N GLY A 24 9.71 3.65 8.35
CA GLY A 24 10.65 4.72 8.60
C GLY A 24 10.04 5.72 9.56
N ASP A 25 10.87 6.49 10.26
CA ASP A 25 10.36 7.35 11.32
C ASP A 25 10.91 8.76 11.34
N ASP A 26 11.54 9.23 10.28
CA ASP A 26 12.03 10.60 10.26
C ASP A 26 12.07 11.10 8.83
N PRO A 27 10.94 11.46 8.27
CA PRO A 27 9.58 11.40 8.81
C PRO A 27 9.02 9.97 8.83
N VAL A 28 7.93 9.81 9.55
CA VAL A 28 7.25 8.53 9.60
C VAL A 28 6.77 8.14 8.21
N ARG A 29 7.01 6.90 7.83
CA ARG A 29 6.56 6.35 6.56
C ARG A 29 5.89 5.02 6.81
N TRP A 30 4.83 4.76 6.05
CA TRP A 30 4.02 3.55 6.18
C TRP A 30 4.01 2.82 4.85
N LEU A 31 4.29 1.53 4.90
CA LEU A 31 4.03 0.65 3.75
C LEU A 31 2.59 0.19 3.86
N VAL A 32 1.82 0.42 2.81
CA VAL A 32 0.42 0.04 2.78
C VAL A 32 0.23 -0.93 1.62
N LEU A 33 -0.34 -2.09 1.89
CA LEU A 33 -0.67 -3.07 0.87
C LEU A 33 -2.19 -3.13 0.78
N GLY A 34 -2.71 -2.95 -0.42
CA GLY A 34 -4.15 -3.00 -0.62
C GLY A 34 -4.49 -3.17 -2.08
N PRO A 35 -5.71 -3.57 -2.38
CA PRO A 35 -6.12 -3.82 -3.76
C PRO A 35 -6.49 -2.52 -4.47
N GLY A 36 -6.10 -2.41 -5.73
CA GLY A 36 -6.67 -1.43 -6.61
C GLY A 36 -8.10 -1.84 -6.96
N ARG A 37 -8.79 -1.02 -7.76
CA ARG A 37 -10.21 -1.28 -8.07
C ARG A 37 -10.42 -2.60 -8.80
N ALA A 38 -9.42 -3.08 -9.53
CA ALA A 38 -9.52 -4.36 -10.23
C ALA A 38 -9.15 -5.55 -9.36
N GLY A 39 -8.77 -5.32 -8.10
CA GLY A 39 -8.44 -6.39 -7.18
C GLY A 39 -6.98 -6.77 -7.11
N ASN A 40 -6.15 -6.23 -7.98
CA ASN A 40 -4.71 -6.51 -7.93
C ASN A 40 -4.09 -5.72 -6.79
N LEU A 41 -3.24 -6.38 -6.03
CA LEU A 41 -2.63 -5.75 -4.88
C LEU A 41 -1.59 -4.72 -5.30
N LEU A 42 -1.58 -3.61 -4.60
CA LEU A 42 -0.62 -2.53 -4.78
C LEU A 42 0.21 -2.37 -3.52
N GLU A 43 1.44 -1.90 -3.70
CA GLU A 43 2.26 -1.46 -2.57
C GLU A 43 2.37 0.06 -2.63
N LEU A 44 2.09 0.71 -1.53
CA LEU A 44 2.14 2.16 -1.43
C LEU A 44 3.06 2.53 -0.28
N VAL A 45 3.75 3.65 -0.40
CA VAL A 45 4.44 4.23 0.75
C VAL A 45 3.82 5.59 1.00
N VAL A 46 3.32 5.76 2.22
CA VAL A 46 2.68 7.00 2.66
C VAL A 46 3.62 7.66 3.65
N MET A 47 3.96 8.91 3.40
CA MET A 47 4.85 9.67 4.27
C MET A 47 4.04 10.69 5.05
N ASP A 48 4.26 10.73 6.35
CA ASP A 48 3.62 11.70 7.21
C ASP A 48 4.33 13.05 7.07
N ARG A 49 3.55 14.12 6.93
CA ARG A 49 4.09 15.46 6.77
C ARG A 49 3.21 16.44 7.53
N PRO A 50 3.74 17.60 7.95
CA PRO A 50 2.91 18.58 8.65
C PRO A 50 1.67 19.01 7.87
N ALA A 51 1.78 19.09 6.54
CA ALA A 51 0.64 19.49 5.71
C ALA A 51 -0.33 18.36 5.45
N GLY A 52 -0.03 17.16 5.93
CA GLY A 52 -0.86 15.97 5.73
C GLY A 52 -0.08 14.87 5.03
N PRO A 53 -0.61 13.64 5.06
CA PRO A 53 0.10 12.51 4.47
C PRO A 53 0.21 12.63 2.96
N ALA A 54 1.29 12.07 2.42
CA ALA A 54 1.52 12.06 0.99
C ALA A 54 1.92 10.66 0.55
N VAL A 55 1.35 10.21 -0.57
CA VAL A 55 1.77 8.95 -1.17
C VAL A 55 3.00 9.26 -2.02
N ILE A 56 4.13 8.70 -1.63
CA ILE A 56 5.39 8.96 -2.33
C ILE A 56 5.84 7.80 -3.20
N HIS A 57 5.10 6.69 -3.20
CA HIS A 57 5.44 5.51 -3.97
C HIS A 57 4.17 4.68 -4.16
N ALA A 58 3.95 4.20 -5.37
CA ALA A 58 2.82 3.31 -5.65
C ALA A 58 3.17 2.47 -6.86
N MET A 59 3.02 1.15 -6.73
CA MET A 59 3.26 0.22 -7.82
C MET A 59 2.57 -1.10 -7.51
N PRO A 60 2.44 -2.00 -8.49
CA PRO A 60 1.94 -3.34 -8.20
C PRO A 60 2.82 -4.00 -7.12
N MET A 61 2.17 -4.69 -6.20
CA MET A 61 2.88 -5.27 -5.05
C MET A 61 3.90 -6.29 -5.52
N ARG A 62 5.13 -6.16 -5.02
CA ARG A 62 6.19 -7.11 -5.32
C ARG A 62 6.11 -8.29 -4.39
N ALA A 63 6.60 -9.43 -4.86
CA ALA A 63 6.49 -10.68 -4.11
C ALA A 63 7.16 -10.63 -2.75
N GLN A 64 8.16 -9.76 -2.59
CA GLN A 64 8.87 -9.66 -1.32
C GLN A 64 7.98 -9.23 -0.16
N TYR A 65 6.82 -8.62 -0.45
CA TYR A 65 5.89 -8.19 0.58
C TYR A 65 4.79 -9.19 0.86
N ARG A 66 4.79 -10.31 0.14
CA ARG A 66 3.73 -11.31 0.32
C ARG A 66 3.67 -11.82 1.76
N ARG A 67 4.81 -11.85 2.42
CA ARG A 67 4.88 -12.32 3.81
C ARG A 67 4.08 -11.44 4.79
N LEU A 68 3.78 -10.22 4.40
CA LEU A 68 3.02 -9.31 5.26
C LEU A 68 1.52 -9.46 5.13
N LEU A 69 1.06 -10.23 4.15
CA LEU A 69 -0.37 -10.41 3.94
C LEU A 69 -0.96 -11.29 5.03
N PRO A 70 -2.25 -11.07 5.37
CA PRO A 70 -2.90 -11.91 6.38
C PRO A 70 -2.89 -13.37 5.94
N LYS A 71 -2.49 -14.24 6.84
CA LYS A 71 -2.36 -15.66 6.52
C LYS A 71 -3.71 -16.29 6.18
N GLY A 72 -4.75 -15.87 6.89
CA GLY A 72 -6.05 -16.47 6.67
C GLY A 72 -6.54 -16.33 5.25
N ARG A 73 -6.13 -15.27 4.56
CA ARG A 73 -6.58 -15.07 3.20
C ARG A 73 -6.10 -16.15 2.27
N ARG A 74 -4.93 -16.67 2.51
CA ARG A 74 -4.34 -17.67 1.62
C ARG A 74 -4.91 -19.05 1.84
N GLU A 75 -5.50 -19.24 3.00
CA GLU A 75 -6.11 -20.52 3.30
C GLU A 75 -7.34 -20.78 2.46
N GLN A 76 -7.83 -19.75 1.83
CA GLN A 76 -9.05 -19.87 1.03
C GLN A 76 -8.82 -20.61 -0.26
N GLU A 77 -7.63 -20.71 -0.72
CA GLU A 77 -7.38 -21.35 -2.01
C GLU A 77 -7.58 -22.80 -2.02
#